data_306a3c37bf8be28870aee8b1f26cfc65
#
_entry.id   306a3c37bf8be28870aee8b1f26cfc65
#
_cell.length_a   1.000
_cell.length_b   1.000
_cell.length_c   1.000
_cell.angle_alpha   90.00
_cell.angle_beta   90.00
_cell.angle_gamma   90.00
#
_symmetry.space_group_name_H-M   'P 1'
#
loop_
_entity.id
_entity.type
_entity.pdbx_description
1 polymer ?
#
loop_
_entity_poly.entity_id
_entity_poly.type
_entity_poly.pdbx_seq_one_letter_code
_entity_poly.pdbx_strand_id
1 'polypeptide(L)'
;MKNRVQLAVAVLMIGRFGVTQAQDLRVAPWNNHAWTVSRANVPLLREAADQFNNLPDSADLIIEEARRHLGKPYHYGGKGPKAFDCAGFARYVYLKYGFTLPGGSAPQYRLGRHIDNPKNLQRGDLVFWQGRSGKGGVGHTGIVTEVDTNTGVFRFIHAATSTGVIHSYSNEAYYSRRYIGATRLLGNRKKPETPLPRRRK
;
A
#
# COMPACT_ATOMS: atom_id res chain seq x y z
N MET A 1 12.77 17.70 -11.44
CA MET A 1 12.66 17.13 -10.09
C MET A 1 12.12 15.69 -10.07
N LYS A 2 12.17 14.95 -11.19
CA LYS A 2 11.63 13.56 -11.32
C LYS A 2 12.60 12.45 -10.88
N ASN A 3 13.88 12.77 -10.62
CA ASN A 3 14.94 11.76 -10.45
C ASN A 3 15.39 11.51 -8.99
N ARG A 4 14.92 12.28 -8.00
CA ARG A 4 15.46 12.15 -6.64
C ARG A 4 14.93 10.93 -5.85
N VAL A 5 13.71 10.51 -6.09
CA VAL A 5 13.12 9.35 -5.37
C VAL A 5 13.61 8.02 -5.95
N GLN A 6 13.83 7.98 -7.28
CA GLN A 6 14.42 6.79 -7.92
C GLN A 6 15.89 6.59 -7.52
N LEU A 7 16.63 7.69 -7.27
CA LEU A 7 18.01 7.61 -6.78
C LEU A 7 18.08 7.09 -5.34
N ALA A 8 17.10 7.42 -4.47
CA ALA A 8 17.12 6.98 -3.08
C ALA A 8 16.96 5.45 -2.94
N VAL A 9 16.11 4.83 -3.75
CA VAL A 9 15.95 3.36 -3.76
C VAL A 9 17.19 2.67 -4.34
N ALA A 10 17.80 3.24 -5.37
CA ALA A 10 19.04 2.71 -5.95
C ALA A 10 20.25 2.89 -5.04
N VAL A 11 20.36 4.03 -4.34
CA VAL A 11 21.50 4.33 -3.44
C VAL A 11 21.44 3.49 -2.15
N LEU A 12 20.27 3.14 -1.64
CA LEU A 12 20.13 2.23 -0.49
C LEU A 12 20.57 0.79 -0.82
N MET A 13 20.46 0.37 -2.08
CA MET A 13 20.95 -0.95 -2.53
C MET A 13 22.47 -1.01 -2.67
N ILE A 14 23.15 0.12 -2.96
CA ILE A 14 24.61 0.18 -3.21
C ILE A 14 25.41 0.18 -1.89
N GLY A 15 24.83 0.57 -0.76
CA GLY A 15 25.57 0.78 0.49
C GLY A 15 25.93 -0.47 1.30
N ARG A 16 25.44 -1.67 0.96
CA ARG A 16 25.70 -2.91 1.71
C ARG A 16 26.17 -4.12 0.91
N PHE A 17 26.15 -4.08 -0.41
CA PHE A 17 26.69 -5.15 -1.24
C PHE A 17 27.84 -4.60 -2.07
N GLY A 18 28.99 -5.28 -1.97
CA GLY A 18 30.20 -4.90 -2.70
C GLY A 18 29.92 -4.75 -4.21
N VAL A 19 30.65 -3.86 -4.84
CA VAL A 19 30.53 -3.34 -6.22
C VAL A 19 30.46 -4.42 -7.32
N THR A 20 30.56 -5.70 -7.01
CA THR A 20 30.69 -6.81 -7.97
C THR A 20 29.35 -7.37 -8.47
N GLN A 21 28.19 -7.02 -7.88
CA GLN A 21 26.89 -7.58 -8.31
C GLN A 21 25.91 -6.55 -8.91
N ALA A 22 26.29 -5.28 -9.02
CA ALA A 22 25.42 -4.25 -9.59
C ALA A 22 25.31 -4.32 -11.14
N GLN A 23 26.05 -5.19 -11.79
CA GLN A 23 26.08 -5.25 -13.27
C GLN A 23 24.96 -6.12 -13.87
N ASP A 24 24.23 -6.90 -13.09
CA ASP A 24 23.16 -7.77 -13.59
C ASP A 24 21.74 -7.23 -13.38
N LEU A 25 21.58 -6.07 -12.79
CA LEU A 25 20.28 -5.40 -12.74
C LEU A 25 20.03 -4.66 -14.05
N ARG A 26 19.78 -5.39 -15.13
CA ARG A 26 19.20 -4.82 -16.35
C ARG A 26 17.78 -4.37 -16.03
N VAL A 27 17.64 -3.10 -15.70
CA VAL A 27 16.32 -2.44 -15.68
C VAL A 27 15.86 -2.40 -17.13
N ALA A 28 14.93 -3.26 -17.50
CA ALA A 28 14.33 -3.24 -18.82
C ALA A 28 13.72 -1.86 -19.09
N PRO A 29 13.87 -1.32 -20.32
CA PRO A 29 13.31 -0.02 -20.65
C PRO A 29 11.79 -0.04 -20.48
N TRP A 30 11.24 1.11 -20.12
CA TRP A 30 9.82 1.37 -19.85
C TRP A 30 8.96 1.13 -21.10
N ASN A 31 8.67 -0.11 -21.40
CA ASN A 31 7.68 -0.48 -22.42
C ASN A 31 6.35 -0.80 -21.72
N ASN A 32 5.25 -0.36 -22.30
CA ASN A 32 3.87 -0.45 -21.80
C ASN A 32 3.33 -1.90 -21.55
N HIS A 33 4.20 -2.88 -21.33
CA HIS A 33 3.81 -4.26 -21.09
C HIS A 33 3.72 -4.57 -19.60
N ALA A 34 2.69 -5.31 -19.24
CA ALA A 34 2.41 -5.77 -17.89
C ALA A 34 3.68 -6.29 -17.19
N TRP A 35 3.95 -5.76 -15.99
CA TRP A 35 5.03 -6.21 -15.14
C TRP A 35 4.81 -7.69 -14.80
N THR A 36 5.47 -8.59 -15.48
CA THR A 36 5.59 -9.97 -15.04
C THR A 36 6.74 -10.02 -14.05
N VAL A 37 6.41 -10.08 -12.76
CA VAL A 37 7.41 -10.36 -11.73
C VAL A 37 7.86 -11.81 -11.92
N SER A 38 9.07 -12.02 -12.37
CA SER A 38 9.66 -13.36 -12.43
C SER A 38 9.66 -13.97 -11.04
N ARG A 39 9.36 -15.26 -10.92
CA ARG A 39 9.44 -16.02 -9.65
C ARG A 39 10.80 -15.89 -8.97
N ALA A 40 11.86 -15.69 -9.75
CA ALA A 40 13.22 -15.48 -9.26
C ALA A 40 13.40 -14.16 -8.50
N ASN A 41 12.60 -13.12 -8.79
CA ASN A 41 12.70 -11.80 -8.16
C ASN A 41 11.79 -11.65 -6.95
N VAL A 42 10.90 -12.60 -6.67
CA VAL A 42 9.98 -12.55 -5.52
C VAL A 42 10.74 -12.48 -4.18
N PRO A 43 11.81 -13.24 -3.94
CA PRO A 43 12.57 -13.11 -2.70
C PRO A 43 13.20 -11.74 -2.49
N LEU A 44 13.81 -11.15 -3.53
CA LEU A 44 14.43 -9.83 -3.46
C LEU A 44 13.41 -8.71 -3.22
N LEU A 45 12.25 -8.79 -3.89
CA LEU A 45 11.16 -7.85 -3.65
C LEU A 45 10.59 -7.98 -2.23
N ARG A 46 10.56 -9.19 -1.70
CA ARG A 46 10.12 -9.46 -0.34
C ARG A 46 11.10 -8.89 0.69
N GLU A 47 12.39 -9.09 0.50
CA GLU A 47 13.43 -8.53 1.36
C GLU A 47 13.44 -6.99 1.34
N ALA A 48 13.34 -6.38 0.15
CA ALA A 48 13.22 -4.93 0.01
C ALA A 48 11.97 -4.38 0.70
N ALA A 49 10.83 -5.09 0.61
CA ALA A 49 9.61 -4.71 1.32
C ALA A 49 9.75 -4.89 2.84
N ASP A 50 10.50 -5.90 3.32
CA ASP A 50 10.76 -6.08 4.75
C ASP A 50 11.64 -4.96 5.30
N GLN A 51 12.66 -4.53 4.56
CA GLN A 51 13.50 -3.40 4.95
C GLN A 51 12.69 -2.09 4.97
N PHE A 52 11.85 -1.86 3.97
CA PHE A 52 10.98 -0.68 3.91
C PHE A 52 9.99 -0.62 5.07
N ASN A 53 9.40 -1.76 5.46
CA ASN A 53 8.47 -1.86 6.59
C ASN A 53 9.06 -1.49 7.94
N ASN A 54 10.38 -1.61 8.08
CA ASN A 54 11.10 -1.29 9.30
C ASN A 54 11.63 0.16 9.33
N LEU A 55 11.42 0.95 8.25
CA LEU A 55 11.76 2.36 8.25
C LEU A 55 10.73 3.14 9.06
N PRO A 56 11.16 4.10 9.92
CA PRO A 56 10.25 4.90 10.75
C PRO A 56 9.16 5.62 9.93
N ASP A 57 9.47 6.01 8.70
CA ASP A 57 8.61 6.84 7.85
C ASP A 57 7.98 6.07 6.68
N SER A 58 7.85 4.76 6.78
CA SER A 58 7.30 3.94 5.69
C SER A 58 5.87 4.35 5.29
N ALA A 59 5.04 4.74 6.27
CA ALA A 59 3.70 5.26 6.04
C ALA A 59 3.72 6.60 5.31
N ASP A 60 4.69 7.47 5.62
CA ASP A 60 4.82 8.78 4.99
C ASP A 60 5.13 8.67 3.51
N LEU A 61 6.01 7.76 3.15
CA LEU A 61 6.35 7.52 1.75
C LEU A 61 5.15 7.00 0.94
N ILE A 62 4.35 6.09 1.51
CA ILE A 62 3.10 5.60 0.90
C ILE A 62 2.10 6.75 0.73
N ILE A 63 1.91 7.57 1.75
CA ILE A 63 0.97 8.69 1.72
C ILE A 63 1.41 9.75 0.73
N GLU A 64 2.71 10.06 0.68
CA GLU A 64 3.25 11.02 -0.27
C GLU A 64 3.07 10.54 -1.71
N GLU A 65 3.32 9.28 -1.98
CA GLU A 65 3.01 8.71 -3.30
C GLU A 65 1.53 8.80 -3.64
N ALA A 66 0.66 8.48 -2.68
CA ALA A 66 -0.79 8.59 -2.88
C ALA A 66 -1.20 10.03 -3.23
N ARG A 67 -0.65 11.03 -2.52
CA ARG A 67 -0.91 12.46 -2.76
C ARG A 67 -0.52 12.94 -4.16
N ARG A 68 0.50 12.37 -4.77
CA ARG A 68 0.92 12.70 -6.16
C ARG A 68 -0.14 12.40 -7.20
N HIS A 69 -1.13 11.62 -6.84
CA HIS A 69 -2.23 11.22 -7.72
C HIS A 69 -3.53 11.98 -7.45
N LEU A 70 -3.55 12.97 -6.53
CA LEU A 70 -4.72 13.80 -6.29
C LEU A 70 -5.27 14.39 -7.59
N GLY A 71 -6.59 14.40 -7.74
CA GLY A 71 -7.29 14.90 -8.92
C GLY A 71 -7.26 13.94 -10.12
N LYS A 72 -6.58 12.79 -10.07
CA LYS A 72 -6.67 11.78 -11.15
C LYS A 72 -8.09 11.22 -11.23
N PRO A 73 -8.64 11.04 -12.45
CA PRO A 73 -10.01 10.60 -12.61
C PRO A 73 -10.23 9.17 -12.14
N TYR A 74 -11.47 8.88 -11.74
CA TYR A 74 -11.93 7.53 -11.50
C TYR A 74 -12.24 6.81 -12.81
N HIS A 75 -11.82 5.58 -12.92
CA HIS A 75 -12.25 4.67 -13.98
C HIS A 75 -12.42 3.27 -13.38
N TYR A 76 -13.57 2.62 -13.61
CA TYR A 76 -13.80 1.25 -13.14
C TYR A 76 -12.77 0.29 -13.73
N GLY A 77 -12.11 -0.52 -12.88
CA GLY A 77 -11.00 -1.38 -13.28
C GLY A 77 -9.68 -0.63 -13.54
N GLY A 78 -9.63 0.69 -13.30
CA GLY A 78 -8.43 1.53 -13.48
C GLY A 78 -7.33 1.17 -12.48
N LYS A 79 -6.11 0.93 -13.00
CA LYS A 79 -4.93 0.49 -12.24
C LYS A 79 -3.80 1.52 -12.25
N GLY A 80 -4.08 2.74 -12.74
CA GLY A 80 -3.10 3.84 -12.87
C GLY A 80 -2.20 3.76 -14.10
N PRO A 81 -1.33 4.74 -14.31
CA PRO A 81 -1.25 6.01 -13.59
C PRO A 81 -2.22 7.10 -14.08
N LYS A 82 -2.93 6.88 -15.20
CA LYS A 82 -3.83 7.90 -15.79
C LYS A 82 -5.17 7.99 -15.05
N ALA A 83 -5.74 6.87 -14.65
CA ALA A 83 -7.00 6.77 -13.93
C ALA A 83 -6.98 5.57 -12.99
N PHE A 84 -7.83 5.59 -11.96
CA PHE A 84 -7.87 4.57 -10.92
C PHE A 84 -9.31 4.19 -10.56
N ASP A 85 -9.54 2.92 -10.21
CA ASP A 85 -10.59 2.59 -9.26
C ASP A 85 -10.02 2.56 -7.83
N CYS A 86 -10.87 2.37 -6.82
CA CYS A 86 -10.45 2.43 -5.43
C CYS A 86 -9.38 1.38 -5.07
N ALA A 87 -9.58 0.14 -5.50
CA ALA A 87 -8.66 -0.96 -5.22
C ALA A 87 -7.39 -0.88 -6.07
N GLY A 88 -7.51 -0.46 -7.33
CA GLY A 88 -6.38 -0.20 -8.22
C GLY A 88 -5.50 0.93 -7.75
N PHE A 89 -6.09 1.98 -7.14
CA PHE A 89 -5.34 3.05 -6.51
C PHE A 89 -4.49 2.55 -5.34
N ALA A 90 -5.11 1.89 -4.37
CA ALA A 90 -4.38 1.31 -3.24
C ALA A 90 -3.27 0.36 -3.72
N ARG A 91 -3.60 -0.56 -4.66
CA ARG A 91 -2.64 -1.48 -5.25
C ARG A 91 -1.46 -0.76 -5.91
N TYR A 92 -1.73 0.28 -6.71
CA TYR A 92 -0.70 1.02 -7.43
C TYR A 92 0.29 1.69 -6.47
N VAL A 93 -0.23 2.36 -5.44
CA VAL A 93 0.58 3.06 -4.43
C VAL A 93 1.45 2.07 -3.67
N TYR A 94 0.86 1.01 -3.14
CA TYR A 94 1.57 0.01 -2.34
C TYR A 94 2.60 -0.80 -3.14
N LEU A 95 2.30 -1.08 -4.43
CA LEU A 95 3.22 -1.83 -5.29
C LEU A 95 4.57 -1.09 -5.48
N LYS A 96 4.57 0.24 -5.48
CA LYS A 96 5.81 1.03 -5.58
C LYS A 96 6.77 0.81 -4.42
N TYR A 97 6.25 0.29 -3.32
CA TYR A 97 7.00 0.02 -2.09
C TYR A 97 7.07 -1.48 -1.77
N GLY A 98 6.91 -2.32 -2.79
CA GLY A 98 7.10 -3.77 -2.68
C GLY A 98 5.90 -4.56 -2.15
N PHE A 99 4.75 -3.92 -1.88
CA PHE A 99 3.54 -4.62 -1.44
C PHE A 99 2.67 -4.99 -2.64
N THR A 100 2.48 -6.27 -2.87
CA THR A 100 1.57 -6.76 -3.91
C THR A 100 0.17 -6.92 -3.33
N LEU A 101 -0.76 -6.04 -3.70
CA LEU A 101 -2.16 -6.14 -3.33
C LEU A 101 -2.97 -6.83 -4.45
N PRO A 102 -3.97 -7.66 -4.10
CA PRO A 102 -4.89 -8.21 -5.08
C PRO A 102 -5.75 -7.11 -5.74
N GLY A 103 -6.27 -7.39 -6.92
CA GLY A 103 -7.27 -6.55 -7.57
C GLY A 103 -8.63 -6.68 -6.87
N GLY A 104 -9.17 -5.57 -6.38
CA GLY A 104 -10.45 -5.56 -5.69
C GLY A 104 -10.34 -5.36 -4.18
N SER A 105 -11.26 -4.56 -3.63
CA SER A 105 -11.25 -4.17 -2.21
C SER A 105 -11.56 -5.33 -1.26
N ALA A 106 -12.46 -6.24 -1.61
CA ALA A 106 -12.80 -7.37 -0.74
C ALA A 106 -11.62 -8.34 -0.50
N PRO A 107 -10.85 -8.78 -1.51
CA PRO A 107 -9.63 -9.54 -1.25
C PRO A 107 -8.54 -8.71 -0.55
N GLN A 108 -8.45 -7.39 -0.75
CA GLN A 108 -7.51 -6.53 -0.01
C GLN A 108 -7.84 -6.49 1.49
N TYR A 109 -9.13 -6.47 1.86
CA TYR A 109 -9.56 -6.49 3.25
C TYR A 109 -9.11 -7.72 4.01
N ARG A 110 -8.86 -8.84 3.33
CA ARG A 110 -8.39 -10.10 3.96
C ARG A 110 -6.89 -10.15 4.22
N LEU A 111 -6.16 -9.09 3.82
CA LEU A 111 -4.71 -9.03 4.01
C LEU A 111 -4.35 -8.41 5.36
N GLY A 112 -3.17 -8.76 5.85
CA GLY A 112 -2.58 -8.10 7.01
C GLY A 112 -3.32 -8.35 8.32
N ARG A 113 -3.11 -7.44 9.27
CA ARG A 113 -3.75 -7.48 10.59
C ARG A 113 -4.99 -6.59 10.59
N HIS A 114 -6.15 -7.16 10.97
CA HIS A 114 -7.38 -6.40 11.15
C HIS A 114 -7.27 -5.40 12.31
N ILE A 115 -7.88 -4.23 12.14
CA ILE A 115 -7.98 -3.17 13.14
C ILE A 115 -9.46 -2.94 13.43
N ASP A 116 -9.91 -3.41 14.59
CA ASP A 116 -11.33 -3.37 14.97
C ASP A 116 -11.74 -2.00 15.52
N ASN A 117 -10.84 -1.34 16.26
CA ASN A 117 -11.11 -0.02 16.84
C ASN A 117 -10.44 1.08 16.01
N PRO A 118 -11.22 2.05 15.45
CA PRO A 118 -10.67 3.16 14.68
C PRO A 118 -9.65 4.03 15.44
N LYS A 119 -9.70 4.07 16.77
CA LYS A 119 -8.70 4.76 17.58
C LYS A 119 -7.30 4.13 17.49
N ASN A 120 -7.22 2.86 17.08
CA ASN A 120 -5.96 2.13 16.89
C ASN A 120 -5.43 2.21 15.45
N LEU A 121 -6.12 2.93 14.57
CA LEU A 121 -5.64 3.17 13.22
C LEU A 121 -4.31 3.92 13.23
N GLN A 122 -3.53 3.68 12.21
CA GLN A 122 -2.28 4.38 11.95
C GLN A 122 -2.24 4.86 10.50
N ARG A 123 -1.42 5.83 10.25
CA ARG A 123 -1.12 6.30 8.90
C ARG A 123 -0.64 5.13 8.04
N GLY A 124 -1.14 5.06 6.81
CA GLY A 124 -0.85 3.94 5.91
C GLY A 124 -1.70 2.69 6.12
N ASP A 125 -2.63 2.63 7.08
CA ASP A 125 -3.60 1.54 7.13
C ASP A 125 -4.57 1.60 5.94
N LEU A 126 -5.01 0.45 5.47
CA LEU A 126 -6.12 0.35 4.51
C LEU A 126 -7.45 0.34 5.26
N VAL A 127 -8.39 1.16 4.82
CA VAL A 127 -9.74 1.27 5.37
C VAL A 127 -10.77 0.87 4.32
N PHE A 128 -11.88 0.28 4.76
CA PHE A 128 -12.84 -0.38 3.89
C PHE A 128 -14.28 -0.02 4.23
N TRP A 129 -15.09 0.08 3.17
CA TRP A 129 -16.50 0.40 3.25
C TRP A 129 -17.34 -0.55 2.39
N GLN A 130 -18.63 -0.61 2.73
CA GLN A 130 -19.62 -1.26 1.87
C GLN A 130 -19.62 -0.64 0.49
N GLY A 131 -19.87 -1.46 -0.51
CA GLY A 131 -20.02 -1.02 -1.89
C GLY A 131 -21.23 -0.10 -2.07
N ARG A 132 -21.28 0.56 -3.21
CA ARG A 132 -22.34 1.53 -3.57
C ARG A 132 -23.76 0.96 -3.47
N SER A 133 -23.94 -0.34 -3.72
CA SER A 133 -25.26 -0.99 -3.65
C SER A 133 -25.81 -1.11 -2.22
N GLY A 134 -24.98 -0.93 -1.18
CA GLY A 134 -25.39 -1.10 0.21
C GLY A 134 -25.80 -2.53 0.60
N LYS A 135 -25.70 -3.50 -0.31
CA LYS A 135 -26.14 -4.89 -0.11
C LYS A 135 -25.15 -5.76 0.66
N GLY A 136 -24.32 -5.14 1.50
CA GLY A 136 -23.30 -5.84 2.27
C GLY A 136 -22.01 -6.10 1.50
N GLY A 137 -20.96 -6.48 2.24
CA GLY A 137 -19.64 -6.79 1.69
C GLY A 137 -18.78 -5.56 1.35
N VAL A 138 -17.47 -5.80 1.33
CA VAL A 138 -16.47 -4.77 1.05
C VAL A 138 -16.51 -4.42 -0.43
N GLY A 139 -16.75 -3.15 -0.73
CA GLY A 139 -16.80 -2.64 -2.10
C GLY A 139 -16.01 -1.35 -2.34
N HIS A 140 -15.37 -0.80 -1.30
CA HIS A 140 -14.55 0.38 -1.41
C HIS A 140 -13.35 0.32 -0.46
N THR A 141 -12.25 1.00 -0.82
CA THR A 141 -11.04 1.09 -0.01
C THR A 141 -10.38 2.45 -0.13
N GLY A 142 -9.65 2.83 0.92
CA GLY A 142 -8.79 4.02 0.98
C GLY A 142 -7.58 3.79 1.86
N ILE A 143 -6.67 4.75 1.86
CA ILE A 143 -5.43 4.75 2.64
C ILE A 143 -5.53 5.82 3.71
N VAL A 144 -5.35 5.47 4.98
CA VAL A 144 -5.37 6.42 6.11
C VAL A 144 -4.20 7.39 6.00
N THR A 145 -4.50 8.68 6.11
CA THR A 145 -3.48 9.75 6.07
C THR A 145 -3.28 10.43 7.42
N GLU A 146 -4.34 10.51 8.22
CA GLU A 146 -4.33 11.16 9.54
C GLU A 146 -5.34 10.45 10.44
N VAL A 147 -5.07 10.41 11.75
CA VAL A 147 -5.96 9.81 12.76
C VAL A 147 -6.02 10.70 13.99
N ASP A 148 -7.21 11.02 14.45
CA ASP A 148 -7.45 11.51 15.79
C ASP A 148 -7.68 10.31 16.73
N THR A 149 -6.68 9.97 17.50
CA THR A 149 -6.73 8.80 18.41
C THR A 149 -7.71 9.00 19.59
N ASN A 150 -8.12 10.23 19.89
CA ASN A 150 -9.08 10.51 20.95
C ASN A 150 -10.50 10.17 20.51
N THR A 151 -10.87 10.60 19.30
CA THR A 151 -12.23 10.41 18.76
C THR A 151 -12.34 9.17 17.89
N GLY A 152 -11.24 8.73 17.25
CA GLY A 152 -11.25 7.68 16.22
C GLY A 152 -11.65 8.21 14.83
N VAL A 153 -11.82 9.52 14.68
CA VAL A 153 -12.02 10.15 13.36
C VAL A 153 -10.71 10.11 12.60
N PHE A 154 -10.76 9.74 11.34
CA PHE A 154 -9.59 9.68 10.49
C PHE A 154 -9.85 10.31 9.12
N ARG A 155 -8.77 10.82 8.53
CA ARG A 155 -8.72 11.28 7.14
C ARG A 155 -8.08 10.20 6.28
N PHE A 156 -8.57 10.03 5.07
CA PHE A 156 -8.05 9.03 4.15
C PHE A 156 -8.03 9.57 2.71
N ILE A 157 -7.17 8.98 1.88
CA ILE A 157 -7.08 9.25 0.45
C ILE A 157 -7.57 8.03 -0.33
N HIS A 158 -8.38 8.26 -1.35
CA HIS A 158 -9.00 7.20 -2.13
C HIS A 158 -9.41 7.68 -3.52
N ALA A 159 -9.72 6.75 -4.44
CA ALA A 159 -10.34 7.08 -5.72
C ALA A 159 -11.88 6.98 -5.58
N ALA A 160 -12.54 8.13 -5.51
CA ALA A 160 -13.99 8.27 -5.46
C ALA A 160 -14.60 8.24 -6.86
N THR A 161 -15.75 7.58 -7.02
CA THR A 161 -16.39 7.38 -8.33
C THR A 161 -16.78 8.68 -9.05
N SER A 162 -17.12 9.72 -8.32
CA SER A 162 -17.58 11.00 -8.88
C SER A 162 -16.48 12.05 -9.03
N THR A 163 -15.44 11.99 -8.18
CA THR A 163 -14.45 13.07 -8.05
C THR A 163 -13.01 12.62 -8.30
N GLY A 164 -12.80 11.33 -8.54
CA GLY A 164 -11.45 10.79 -8.71
C GLY A 164 -10.68 10.68 -7.39
N VAL A 165 -9.37 10.85 -7.42
CA VAL A 165 -8.51 10.71 -6.24
C VAL A 165 -8.60 11.96 -5.37
N ILE A 166 -9.17 11.80 -4.18
CA ILE A 166 -9.40 12.87 -3.20
C ILE A 166 -9.11 12.42 -1.77
N HIS A 167 -9.03 13.38 -0.86
CA HIS A 167 -9.16 13.14 0.58
C HIS A 167 -10.63 13.21 1.01
N SER A 168 -10.99 12.37 1.99
CA SER A 168 -12.27 12.41 2.70
C SER A 168 -12.05 12.15 4.19
N TYR A 169 -13.11 12.39 4.99
CA TYR A 169 -13.12 12.11 6.43
C TYR A 169 -14.09 10.97 6.76
N SER A 170 -13.72 10.16 7.74
CA SER A 170 -14.52 9.00 8.18
C SER A 170 -15.87 9.37 8.78
N ASN A 171 -15.99 10.58 9.33
CA ASN A 171 -17.23 11.11 9.92
C ASN A 171 -18.20 11.73 8.90
N GLU A 172 -17.82 11.85 7.62
CA GLU A 172 -18.77 12.21 6.56
C GLU A 172 -19.91 11.18 6.50
N ALA A 173 -21.15 11.64 6.39
CA ALA A 173 -22.36 10.81 6.48
C ALA A 173 -22.36 9.57 5.56
N TYR A 174 -21.74 9.67 4.39
CA TYR A 174 -21.61 8.56 3.45
C TYR A 174 -20.68 7.47 3.98
N TYR A 175 -19.52 7.85 4.54
CA TYR A 175 -18.49 6.91 4.99
C TYR A 175 -18.79 6.36 6.37
N SER A 176 -19.30 7.18 7.31
CA SER A 176 -19.61 6.73 8.67
C SER A 176 -20.63 5.60 8.71
N ARG A 177 -21.65 5.64 7.83
CA ARG A 177 -22.70 4.59 7.78
C ARG A 177 -22.26 3.31 7.08
N ARG A 178 -21.17 3.35 6.30
CA ARG A 178 -20.73 2.23 5.46
C ARG A 178 -19.42 1.60 5.89
N TYR A 179 -18.78 2.14 6.92
CA TYR A 179 -17.52 1.63 7.42
C TYR A 179 -17.63 0.17 7.82
N ILE A 180 -16.67 -0.66 7.36
CA ILE A 180 -16.61 -2.10 7.68
C ILE A 180 -15.44 -2.38 8.63
N GLY A 181 -14.29 -1.77 8.40
CA GLY A 181 -13.09 -2.03 9.18
C GLY A 181 -11.83 -1.60 8.44
N ALA A 182 -10.70 -2.00 9.00
CA ALA A 182 -9.39 -1.67 8.45
C ALA A 182 -8.41 -2.83 8.54
N THR A 183 -7.33 -2.75 7.74
CA THR A 183 -6.21 -3.69 7.83
C THR A 183 -4.88 -2.95 7.80
N ARG A 184 -3.90 -3.45 8.58
CA ARG A 184 -2.54 -2.96 8.60
C ARG A 184 -1.61 -3.92 7.89
N LEU A 185 -0.87 -3.40 6.92
CA LEU A 185 0.16 -4.11 6.19
C LEU A 185 1.56 -3.72 6.65
N LEU A 186 1.74 -2.46 7.06
CA LEU A 186 3.00 -1.91 7.55
C LEU A 186 3.31 -2.46 8.95
N GLY A 187 4.56 -2.86 9.19
CA GLY A 187 4.99 -3.35 10.51
C GLY A 187 4.42 -4.72 10.92
N ASN A 188 3.70 -5.42 10.04
CA ASN A 188 2.95 -6.63 10.40
C ASN A 188 3.69 -7.94 10.09
N ARG A 189 4.94 -7.90 9.64
CA ARG A 189 5.69 -9.13 9.43
C ARG A 189 6.24 -9.63 10.76
N LYS A 190 5.69 -10.77 11.22
CA LYS A 190 6.39 -11.56 12.25
C LYS A 190 7.80 -11.80 11.74
N LYS A 191 8.79 -11.33 12.50
CA LYS A 191 10.18 -11.74 12.31
C LYS A 191 10.18 -13.26 12.11
N PRO A 192 10.78 -13.82 11.05
CA PRO A 192 10.88 -15.27 10.95
C PRO A 192 11.52 -15.75 12.25
N GLU A 193 10.83 -16.61 12.98
CA GLU A 193 11.41 -17.25 14.15
C GLU A 193 12.63 -18.00 13.64
N THR A 194 13.82 -17.53 13.99
CA THR A 194 15.07 -18.25 13.72
C THR A 194 14.94 -19.55 14.49
N PRO A 195 14.93 -20.72 13.83
CA PRO A 195 14.86 -21.99 14.55
C PRO A 195 16.06 -22.06 15.51
N LEU A 196 15.79 -22.24 16.79
CA LEU A 196 16.85 -22.46 17.77
C LEU A 196 17.73 -23.64 17.30
N PRO A 197 19.06 -23.53 17.35
CA PRO A 197 19.95 -24.61 16.97
C PRO A 197 19.60 -25.83 17.82
N ARG A 198 19.26 -26.95 17.17
CA ARG A 198 19.00 -28.21 17.84
C ARG A 198 20.27 -28.59 18.62
N ARG A 199 20.18 -28.66 19.94
CA ARG A 199 21.24 -29.22 20.77
C ARG A 199 21.53 -30.66 20.26
N ARG A 200 22.71 -30.87 19.72
CA ARG A 200 23.20 -32.21 19.48
C ARG A 200 23.35 -32.88 20.84
N LYS A 201 22.69 -34.04 21.00
CA LYS A 201 22.96 -34.97 22.09
C LYS A 201 24.29 -35.69 21.84
#